data_9b526c5d1ffb08e9a0449e06b81f4c15
#
_entry.id   9b526c5d1ffb08e9a0449e06b81f4c15
#
_cell.length_a   1.000
_cell.length_b   1.000
_cell.length_c   1.000
_cell.angle_alpha   90.00
_cell.angle_beta   90.00
_cell.angle_gamma   90.00
#
_symmetry.space_group_name_H-M   'P 1'
#
loop_
_entity.id
_entity.type
_entity.pdbx_description
1 polymer ?
#
loop_
_entity_poly.entity_id
_entity_poly.type
_entity_poly.pdbx_seq_one_letter_code
_entity_poly.pdbx_strand_id
1 'polypeptide(L)'
;EAASYGANVFMAYTGAPQNTRRKEISELNIDKAWEYMDEHGIDEVVIHAPYIINLANTVKPETYELAVEFLAKEIERAQAMRAKSMVLHPGSHVGAGVDAGINKIIEGLNEVLTSDTKINIALETMAGKGSEIGRNFEELRQIIDRVELKDKLGVCLDTCHVWDAGYDIAGDLDGVLEKFDHVIGLNRLCAVHFNDSMNDRGSHKDRHACIGEG
;
A
#
# COMPACT_ATOMS: atom_id res chain seq x y z
N GLU A 1 21.42 6.46 3.08
CA GLU A 1 21.34 5.09 2.51
C GLU A 1 20.85 5.13 1.07
N ALA A 2 19.65 5.64 0.75
CA ALA A 2 19.14 5.73 -0.63
C ALA A 2 20.15 6.40 -1.59
N ALA A 3 20.72 7.54 -1.20
CA ALA A 3 21.74 8.24 -1.97
C ALA A 3 23.01 7.39 -2.20
N SER A 4 23.43 6.56 -1.22
CA SER A 4 24.61 5.69 -1.37
C SER A 4 24.40 4.54 -2.37
N TYR A 5 23.15 4.23 -2.68
CA TYR A 5 22.77 3.26 -3.72
C TYR A 5 22.48 3.91 -5.09
N GLY A 6 22.55 5.24 -5.18
CA GLY A 6 22.19 5.97 -6.40
C GLY A 6 20.69 5.90 -6.71
N ALA A 7 19.86 5.68 -5.68
CA ALA A 7 18.42 5.62 -5.84
C ALA A 7 17.85 7.01 -6.09
N ASN A 8 16.84 7.12 -6.95
CA ASN A 8 16.10 8.36 -7.23
C ASN A 8 14.74 8.42 -6.50
N VAL A 9 14.34 7.34 -5.85
CA VAL A 9 13.14 7.22 -5.00
C VAL A 9 13.43 6.27 -3.85
N PHE A 10 12.76 6.45 -2.73
CA PHE A 10 12.78 5.48 -1.63
C PHE A 10 11.43 5.43 -0.92
N MET A 11 11.19 4.33 -0.23
CA MET A 11 10.03 4.18 0.62
C MET A 11 10.39 4.37 2.09
N ALA A 12 9.49 5.00 2.85
CA ALA A 12 9.66 5.22 4.27
C ALA A 12 8.35 5.06 5.06
N TYR A 13 8.48 4.73 6.34
CA TYR A 13 7.39 4.86 7.31
C TYR A 13 7.51 6.21 8.04
N THR A 14 6.39 6.80 8.43
CA THR A 14 6.39 8.05 9.20
C THR A 14 6.79 7.86 10.68
N GLY A 15 6.97 6.61 11.09
CA GLY A 15 7.42 6.15 12.38
C GLY A 15 7.50 4.63 12.41
N ALA A 16 7.61 4.02 13.59
CA ALA A 16 7.67 2.56 13.69
C ALA A 16 6.37 1.91 13.18
N PRO A 17 6.46 0.94 12.22
CA PRO A 17 5.26 0.38 11.58
C PRO A 17 4.41 -0.51 12.50
N GLN A 18 4.95 -0.92 13.67
CA GLN A 18 4.29 -1.83 14.62
C GLN A 18 3.50 -1.12 15.72
N ASN A 19 3.52 0.22 15.76
CA ASN A 19 2.83 0.97 16.82
C ASN A 19 2.31 2.33 16.31
N THR A 20 1.53 3.01 17.17
CA THR A 20 0.92 4.31 16.86
C THR A 20 1.75 5.50 17.32
N ARG A 21 2.94 5.28 17.90
CA ARG A 21 3.76 6.39 18.39
C ARG A 21 4.35 7.17 17.23
N ARG A 22 4.15 8.47 17.22
CA ARG A 22 4.68 9.38 16.21
C ARG A 22 5.29 10.61 16.87
N LYS A 23 6.39 11.09 16.30
CA LYS A 23 6.90 12.43 16.60
C LYS A 23 5.93 13.46 16.02
N GLU A 24 5.88 14.65 16.60
CA GLU A 24 5.15 15.75 15.99
C GLU A 24 5.72 16.07 14.60
N ILE A 25 4.87 16.50 13.66
CA ILE A 25 5.29 16.83 12.29
C ILE A 25 6.37 17.93 12.32
N SER A 26 6.24 18.89 13.22
CA SER A 26 7.21 19.98 13.43
C SER A 26 8.60 19.50 13.88
N GLU A 27 8.71 18.29 14.43
CA GLU A 27 9.97 17.68 14.83
C GLU A 27 10.66 16.88 13.70
N LEU A 28 9.96 16.71 12.58
CA LEU A 28 10.51 16.07 11.39
C LEU A 28 11.38 17.07 10.63
N ASN A 29 12.59 16.69 10.26
CA ASN A 29 13.49 17.54 9.49
C ASN A 29 13.16 17.53 7.99
N ILE A 30 11.90 17.82 7.62
CA ILE A 30 11.37 17.65 6.27
C ILE A 30 12.15 18.51 5.27
N ASP A 31 12.33 19.81 5.54
CA ASP A 31 13.03 20.71 4.62
C ASP A 31 14.48 20.27 4.38
N LYS A 32 15.20 19.94 5.46
CA LYS A 32 16.57 19.42 5.34
C LYS A 32 16.65 18.09 4.59
N ALA A 33 15.63 17.23 4.76
CA ALA A 33 15.59 15.98 4.01
C ALA A 33 15.42 16.25 2.51
N TRP A 34 14.54 17.19 2.14
CA TRP A 34 14.34 17.56 0.74
C TRP A 34 15.55 18.28 0.14
N GLU A 35 16.22 19.19 0.87
CA GLU A 35 17.50 19.78 0.45
C GLU A 35 18.53 18.69 0.13
N TYR A 36 18.68 17.70 1.03
CA TYR A 36 19.59 16.57 0.80
C TYR A 36 19.18 15.69 -0.38
N MET A 37 17.87 15.45 -0.55
CA MET A 37 17.33 14.68 -1.68
C MET A 37 17.64 15.38 -3.00
N ASP A 38 17.40 16.69 -3.09
CA ASP A 38 17.66 17.49 -4.29
C ASP A 38 19.15 17.45 -4.66
N GLU A 39 20.07 17.57 -3.67
CA GLU A 39 21.52 17.48 -3.88
C GLU A 39 21.97 16.11 -4.41
N HIS A 40 21.18 15.05 -4.17
CA HIS A 40 21.53 13.67 -4.51
C HIS A 40 20.67 13.06 -5.63
N GLY A 41 19.82 13.85 -6.28
CA GLY A 41 18.97 13.41 -7.38
C GLY A 41 17.87 12.42 -6.93
N ILE A 42 17.37 12.58 -5.70
CA ILE A 42 16.24 11.80 -5.19
C ILE A 42 14.98 12.65 -5.34
N ASP A 43 14.10 12.25 -6.25
CA ASP A 43 12.96 13.07 -6.68
C ASP A 43 11.66 12.77 -5.90
N GLU A 44 11.61 11.65 -5.22
CA GLU A 44 10.37 11.20 -4.57
C GLU A 44 10.60 10.38 -3.31
N VAL A 45 9.66 10.49 -2.38
CA VAL A 45 9.48 9.58 -1.26
C VAL A 45 8.09 8.96 -1.34
N VAL A 46 8.01 7.65 -1.24
CA VAL A 46 6.76 6.89 -1.09
C VAL A 46 6.60 6.57 0.39
N ILE A 47 5.44 6.86 0.96
CA ILE A 47 5.16 6.49 2.35
C ILE A 47 4.45 5.14 2.37
N HIS A 48 4.81 4.30 3.33
CA HIS A 48 4.05 3.08 3.61
C HIS A 48 3.26 3.24 4.89
N ALA A 49 1.96 2.96 4.82
CA ALA A 49 1.09 2.96 5.99
C ALA A 49 1.48 1.82 6.94
N PRO A 50 1.41 2.01 8.26
CA PRO A 50 1.73 0.97 9.24
C PRO A 50 0.84 -0.27 9.15
N TYR A 51 1.42 -1.44 9.37
CA TYR A 51 0.73 -2.74 9.31
C TYR A 51 -0.42 -2.89 10.30
N ILE A 52 -0.46 -2.06 11.36
CA ILE A 52 -1.54 -2.10 12.34
C ILE A 52 -2.86 -1.56 11.81
N ILE A 53 -2.84 -0.84 10.68
CA ILE A 53 -4.05 -0.35 10.02
C ILE A 53 -4.73 -1.53 9.33
N ASN A 54 -5.91 -1.90 9.82
CA ASN A 54 -6.75 -2.94 9.23
C ASN A 54 -8.18 -2.42 9.04
N LEU A 55 -8.44 -1.83 7.89
CA LEU A 55 -9.77 -1.30 7.53
C LEU A 55 -10.80 -2.39 7.26
N ALA A 56 -10.38 -3.63 7.05
CA ALA A 56 -11.29 -4.75 6.77
C ALA A 56 -11.82 -5.44 8.03
N ASN A 57 -11.42 -5.00 9.23
CA ASN A 57 -11.83 -5.65 10.47
C ASN A 57 -13.28 -5.33 10.83
N THR A 58 -14.16 -6.32 10.64
CA THR A 58 -15.58 -6.22 10.95
C THR A 58 -15.93 -6.81 12.31
N VAL A 59 -14.97 -7.48 12.98
CA VAL A 59 -15.22 -8.26 14.21
C VAL A 59 -15.00 -7.39 15.46
N LYS A 60 -14.06 -6.46 15.40
CA LYS A 60 -13.68 -5.59 16.52
C LYS A 60 -13.85 -4.13 16.13
N PRO A 61 -15.00 -3.50 16.46
CA PRO A 61 -15.25 -2.10 16.13
C PRO A 61 -14.13 -1.15 16.57
N GLU A 62 -13.61 -1.34 17.79
CA GLU A 62 -12.53 -0.52 18.34
C GLU A 62 -11.22 -0.61 17.53
N THR A 63 -10.94 -1.77 16.93
CA THR A 63 -9.76 -1.92 16.05
C THR A 63 -9.97 -1.20 14.73
N TYR A 64 -11.18 -1.24 14.20
CA TYR A 64 -11.54 -0.51 12.98
C TYR A 64 -11.50 1.01 13.20
N GLU A 65 -12.13 1.50 14.26
CA GLU A 65 -12.12 2.94 14.62
C GLU A 65 -10.69 3.46 14.75
N LEU A 66 -9.83 2.72 15.46
CA LEU A 66 -8.41 3.03 15.57
C LEU A 66 -7.71 3.06 14.20
N ALA A 67 -8.02 2.10 13.32
CA ALA A 67 -7.43 2.03 11.99
C ALA A 67 -7.81 3.25 11.13
N VAL A 68 -9.08 3.67 11.17
CA VAL A 68 -9.59 4.86 10.47
C VAL A 68 -8.93 6.13 10.99
N GLU A 69 -8.96 6.34 12.32
CA GLU A 69 -8.32 7.50 12.96
C GLU A 69 -6.83 7.58 12.62
N PHE A 70 -6.16 6.43 12.68
CA PHE A 70 -4.72 6.38 12.45
C PHE A 70 -4.36 6.57 10.99
N LEU A 71 -5.15 6.04 10.05
CA LEU A 71 -4.98 6.28 8.62
C LEU A 71 -5.11 7.78 8.28
N ALA A 72 -6.10 8.47 8.85
CA ALA A 72 -6.26 9.91 8.66
C ALA A 72 -5.00 10.68 9.10
N LYS A 73 -4.42 10.33 10.25
CA LYS A 73 -3.16 10.92 10.74
C LYS A 73 -1.97 10.60 9.82
N GLU A 74 -1.88 9.39 9.31
CA GLU A 74 -0.80 9.00 8.40
C GLU A 74 -0.91 9.71 7.05
N ILE A 75 -2.13 9.95 6.54
CA ILE A 75 -2.36 10.78 5.33
C ILE A 75 -1.85 12.21 5.56
N GLU A 76 -2.20 12.84 6.69
CA GLU A 76 -1.71 14.18 7.04
C GLU A 76 -0.18 14.22 7.07
N ARG A 77 0.45 13.23 7.71
CA ARG A 77 1.90 13.12 7.82
C ARG A 77 2.58 12.91 6.47
N ALA A 78 2.04 12.04 5.63
CA ALA A 78 2.54 11.79 4.29
C ALA A 78 2.48 13.07 3.43
N GLN A 79 1.39 13.82 3.51
CA GLN A 79 1.26 15.12 2.84
C GLN A 79 2.28 16.14 3.36
N ALA A 80 2.48 16.22 4.68
CA ALA A 80 3.49 17.09 5.28
C ALA A 80 4.90 16.73 4.81
N MET A 81 5.19 15.44 4.62
CA MET A 81 6.44 14.93 4.08
C MET A 81 6.57 15.13 2.55
N ARG A 82 5.57 15.72 1.90
CA ARG A 82 5.50 15.98 0.46
C ARG A 82 5.55 14.71 -0.40
N ALA A 83 5.08 13.58 0.16
CA ALA A 83 4.93 12.35 -0.61
C ALA A 83 3.83 12.51 -1.66
N LYS A 84 3.97 11.83 -2.81
CA LYS A 84 2.92 11.79 -3.84
C LYS A 84 1.95 10.63 -3.61
N SER A 85 2.43 9.56 -2.98
CA SER A 85 1.65 8.37 -2.72
C SER A 85 1.94 7.76 -1.36
N MET A 86 0.93 7.06 -0.82
CA MET A 86 1.05 6.24 0.37
C MET A 86 0.52 4.84 0.08
N VAL A 87 1.36 3.84 0.25
CA VAL A 87 0.99 2.42 0.14
C VAL A 87 0.19 2.01 1.36
N LEU A 88 -0.91 1.31 1.12
CA LEU A 88 -1.82 0.80 2.15
C LEU A 88 -2.17 -0.65 1.89
N HIS A 89 -1.88 -1.54 2.84
CA HIS A 89 -2.48 -2.87 2.85
C HIS A 89 -4.00 -2.73 3.01
N PRO A 90 -4.84 -3.29 2.15
CA PRO A 90 -6.30 -3.17 2.28
C PRO A 90 -6.81 -3.67 3.62
N GLY A 91 -6.22 -4.75 4.14
CA GLY A 91 -6.54 -5.34 5.43
C GLY A 91 -7.01 -6.79 5.34
N SER A 92 -7.44 -7.30 6.49
CA SER A 92 -7.88 -8.69 6.65
C SER A 92 -9.28 -8.73 7.28
N HIS A 93 -10.19 -9.51 6.68
CA HIS A 93 -11.60 -9.60 7.10
C HIS A 93 -11.83 -10.43 8.37
N VAL A 94 -10.78 -11.05 8.93
CA VAL A 94 -10.77 -11.80 10.20
C VAL A 94 -11.98 -12.77 10.39
N GLY A 95 -12.32 -13.49 9.30
CA GLY A 95 -13.38 -14.50 9.32
C GLY A 95 -14.78 -14.02 8.90
N ALA A 96 -14.99 -12.71 8.71
CA ALA A 96 -16.31 -12.18 8.31
C ALA A 96 -16.64 -12.35 6.82
N GLY A 97 -15.66 -12.74 6.01
CA GLY A 97 -15.80 -12.91 4.56
C GLY A 97 -15.31 -11.69 3.77
N VAL A 98 -14.93 -11.95 2.52
CA VAL A 98 -14.32 -10.97 1.61
C VAL A 98 -15.24 -9.78 1.39
N ASP A 99 -16.51 -10.01 1.06
CA ASP A 99 -17.47 -8.93 0.76
C ASP A 99 -17.67 -7.99 1.96
N ALA A 100 -17.77 -8.55 3.16
CA ALA A 100 -17.90 -7.75 4.38
C ALA A 100 -16.65 -6.90 4.63
N GLY A 101 -15.47 -7.47 4.43
CA GLY A 101 -14.21 -6.75 4.55
C GLY A 101 -14.05 -5.66 3.48
N ILE A 102 -14.36 -5.92 2.22
CA ILE A 102 -14.36 -4.93 1.14
C ILE A 102 -15.29 -3.76 1.47
N ASN A 103 -16.52 -4.04 1.94
CA ASN A 103 -17.46 -3.00 2.34
C ASN A 103 -16.88 -2.11 3.45
N LYS A 104 -16.19 -2.72 4.41
CA LYS A 104 -15.61 -1.99 5.54
C LYS A 104 -14.41 -1.14 5.12
N ILE A 105 -13.59 -1.63 4.19
CA ILE A 105 -12.50 -0.83 3.60
C ILE A 105 -13.06 0.41 2.88
N ILE A 106 -14.11 0.24 2.09
CA ILE A 106 -14.75 1.34 1.36
C ILE A 106 -15.30 2.38 2.33
N GLU A 107 -15.98 1.95 3.40
CA GLU A 107 -16.49 2.82 4.45
C GLU A 107 -15.34 3.65 5.07
N GLY A 108 -14.26 3.00 5.48
CA GLY A 108 -13.11 3.67 6.09
C GLY A 108 -12.38 4.63 5.14
N LEU A 109 -12.24 4.26 3.87
CA LEU A 109 -11.64 5.14 2.86
C LEU A 109 -12.53 6.36 2.58
N ASN A 110 -13.85 6.20 2.51
CA ASN A 110 -14.77 7.31 2.35
C ASN A 110 -14.79 8.25 3.57
N GLU A 111 -14.52 7.73 4.76
CA GLU A 111 -14.44 8.54 5.97
C GLU A 111 -13.16 9.40 6.02
N VAL A 112 -12.02 8.85 5.58
CA VAL A 112 -10.72 9.55 5.71
C VAL A 112 -10.34 10.40 4.51
N LEU A 113 -10.82 10.05 3.29
CA LEU A 113 -10.51 10.79 2.09
C LEU A 113 -11.38 12.03 1.98
N THR A 114 -10.76 13.15 1.66
CA THR A 114 -11.43 14.43 1.45
C THR A 114 -10.96 15.08 0.14
N SER A 115 -11.65 16.12 -0.30
CA SER A 115 -11.20 16.94 -1.45
C SER A 115 -9.79 17.52 -1.26
N ASP A 116 -9.40 17.74 0.00
CA ASP A 116 -8.09 18.30 0.36
C ASP A 116 -6.97 17.25 0.43
N THR A 117 -7.30 15.97 0.31
CA THR A 117 -6.30 14.91 0.19
C THR A 117 -5.51 15.09 -1.12
N LYS A 118 -4.19 15.31 -1.01
CA LYS A 118 -3.30 15.64 -2.14
C LYS A 118 -2.43 14.47 -2.59
N ILE A 119 -2.44 13.38 -1.85
CA ILE A 119 -1.67 12.17 -2.17
C ILE A 119 -2.59 11.08 -2.71
N ASN A 120 -2.02 10.15 -3.45
CA ASN A 120 -2.71 8.93 -3.84
C ASN A 120 -2.56 7.87 -2.74
N ILE A 121 -3.63 7.16 -2.43
CA ILE A 121 -3.57 5.95 -1.61
C ILE A 121 -3.42 4.77 -2.56
N ALA A 122 -2.24 4.17 -2.55
CA ALA A 122 -1.91 3.02 -3.36
C ALA A 122 -2.26 1.73 -2.60
N LEU A 123 -3.40 1.12 -2.93
CA LEU A 123 -3.79 -0.17 -2.35
C LEU A 123 -2.81 -1.24 -2.82
N GLU A 124 -2.22 -1.97 -1.87
CA GLU A 124 -1.23 -2.98 -2.22
C GLU A 124 -1.88 -4.29 -2.65
N THR A 125 -1.32 -4.93 -3.68
CA THR A 125 -1.64 -6.31 -4.01
C THR A 125 -1.14 -7.22 -2.90
N MET A 126 -1.97 -8.14 -2.42
CA MET A 126 -1.68 -9.00 -1.28
C MET A 126 -1.51 -10.46 -1.69
N ALA A 127 -0.71 -11.20 -0.92
CA ALA A 127 -0.48 -12.63 -1.14
C ALA A 127 -1.73 -13.51 -0.89
N GLY A 128 -2.72 -12.98 -0.20
CA GLY A 128 -3.90 -13.74 0.22
C GLY A 128 -3.66 -14.63 1.43
N LYS A 129 -2.73 -14.25 2.29
CA LYS A 129 -2.42 -14.96 3.52
C LYS A 129 -3.59 -14.86 4.49
N GLY A 130 -4.11 -16.01 4.90
CA GLY A 130 -5.24 -16.08 5.84
C GLY A 130 -6.50 -15.42 5.28
N SER A 131 -6.84 -14.24 5.77
CA SER A 131 -8.05 -13.49 5.41
C SER A 131 -7.75 -12.12 4.79
N GLU A 132 -6.58 -11.96 4.20
CA GLU A 132 -6.20 -10.74 3.49
C GLU A 132 -7.10 -10.48 2.28
N ILE A 133 -7.39 -9.18 2.07
CA ILE A 133 -8.11 -8.64 0.91
C ILE A 133 -7.10 -7.98 -0.02
N GLY A 134 -7.34 -8.06 -1.34
CA GLY A 134 -6.42 -7.56 -2.36
C GLY A 134 -5.54 -8.65 -2.97
N ARG A 135 -5.87 -9.93 -2.74
CA ARG A 135 -5.17 -11.10 -3.31
C ARG A 135 -5.37 -11.28 -4.82
N ASN A 136 -6.30 -10.55 -5.40
CA ASN A 136 -6.50 -10.50 -6.84
C ASN A 136 -6.89 -9.08 -7.25
N PHE A 137 -6.70 -8.78 -8.53
CA PHE A 137 -6.96 -7.44 -9.06
C PHE A 137 -8.44 -7.06 -8.99
N GLU A 138 -9.33 -8.05 -9.07
CA GLU A 138 -10.76 -7.85 -9.02
C GLU A 138 -11.24 -7.35 -7.64
N GLU A 139 -10.64 -7.81 -6.53
CA GLU A 139 -10.92 -7.31 -5.19
C GLU A 139 -10.50 -5.84 -5.04
N LEU A 140 -9.30 -5.48 -5.54
CA LEU A 140 -8.84 -4.09 -5.54
C LEU A 140 -9.72 -3.20 -6.41
N ARG A 141 -10.12 -3.68 -7.59
CA ARG A 141 -11.03 -2.97 -8.49
C ARG A 141 -12.37 -2.70 -7.83
N GLN A 142 -12.94 -3.66 -7.11
CA GLN A 142 -14.21 -3.48 -6.38
C GLN A 142 -14.11 -2.37 -5.33
N ILE A 143 -12.98 -2.28 -4.62
CA ILE A 143 -12.74 -1.19 -3.65
C ILE A 143 -12.68 0.15 -4.40
N ILE A 144 -11.84 0.24 -5.43
CA ILE A 144 -11.61 1.48 -6.19
C ILE A 144 -12.91 2.01 -6.79
N ASP A 145 -13.73 1.15 -7.42
CA ASP A 145 -14.94 1.59 -8.11
C ASP A 145 -16.01 2.16 -7.16
N ARG A 146 -16.01 1.71 -5.91
CA ARG A 146 -17.06 2.02 -4.94
C ARG A 146 -16.67 3.11 -3.93
N VAL A 147 -15.41 3.52 -3.89
CA VAL A 147 -14.97 4.68 -3.09
C VAL A 147 -15.37 5.96 -3.82
N GLU A 148 -15.94 6.92 -3.10
CA GLU A 148 -16.46 8.17 -3.67
C GLU A 148 -15.35 8.99 -4.34
N LEU A 149 -14.21 9.14 -3.67
CA LEU A 149 -13.03 9.85 -4.19
C LEU A 149 -12.04 8.87 -4.85
N LYS A 150 -12.54 8.01 -5.72
CA LYS A 150 -11.75 6.97 -6.40
C LYS A 150 -10.55 7.48 -7.20
N ASP A 151 -10.55 8.74 -7.58
CA ASP A 151 -9.42 9.37 -8.28
C ASP A 151 -8.20 9.58 -7.36
N LYS A 152 -8.40 9.48 -6.04
CA LYS A 152 -7.34 9.47 -5.03
C LYS A 152 -6.77 8.06 -4.79
N LEU A 153 -7.30 7.02 -5.45
CA LEU A 153 -6.85 5.65 -5.29
C LEU A 153 -6.02 5.19 -6.47
N GLY A 154 -4.93 4.51 -6.16
CA GLY A 154 -4.12 3.76 -7.09
C GLY A 154 -3.77 2.40 -6.51
N VAL A 155 -2.79 1.73 -7.09
CA VAL A 155 -2.33 0.41 -6.69
C VAL A 155 -0.82 0.40 -6.53
N CYS A 156 -0.34 -0.29 -5.51
CA CYS A 156 1.03 -0.74 -5.40
C CYS A 156 1.07 -2.23 -5.76
N LEU A 157 1.86 -2.59 -6.76
CA LEU A 157 2.06 -3.97 -7.15
C LEU A 157 3.29 -4.52 -6.44
N ASP A 158 3.11 -5.47 -5.52
CA ASP A 158 4.22 -6.22 -4.91
C ASP A 158 4.43 -7.53 -5.67
N THR A 159 5.64 -7.74 -6.19
CA THR A 159 5.94 -8.88 -7.04
C THR A 159 5.93 -10.21 -6.28
N CYS A 160 6.37 -10.24 -5.01
CA CYS A 160 6.23 -11.40 -4.16
C CYS A 160 4.76 -11.72 -3.87
N HIS A 161 3.95 -10.69 -3.57
CA HIS A 161 2.54 -10.90 -3.25
C HIS A 161 1.74 -11.44 -4.41
N VAL A 162 1.91 -10.90 -5.63
CA VAL A 162 1.18 -11.43 -6.80
C VAL A 162 1.64 -12.83 -7.18
N TRP A 163 2.94 -13.16 -7.02
CA TRP A 163 3.44 -14.53 -7.18
C TRP A 163 2.81 -15.48 -6.17
N ASP A 164 2.83 -15.13 -4.90
CA ASP A 164 2.23 -15.92 -3.83
C ASP A 164 0.70 -16.02 -3.96
N ALA A 165 0.04 -15.04 -4.58
CA ALA A 165 -1.38 -15.09 -4.92
C ALA A 165 -1.70 -15.94 -6.16
N GLY A 166 -0.69 -16.39 -6.92
CA GLY A 166 -0.83 -17.33 -8.03
C GLY A 166 -0.57 -16.76 -9.42
N TYR A 167 -0.28 -15.47 -9.57
CA TYR A 167 0.08 -14.86 -10.85
C TYR A 167 1.49 -15.30 -11.29
N ASP A 168 1.67 -15.61 -12.56
CA ASP A 168 2.93 -16.10 -13.13
C ASP A 168 3.83 -14.97 -13.64
N ILE A 169 4.28 -14.11 -12.72
CA ILE A 169 5.12 -12.97 -13.10
C ILE A 169 6.52 -13.36 -13.59
N ALA A 170 6.97 -14.58 -13.28
CA ALA A 170 8.27 -15.07 -13.71
C ALA A 170 8.21 -15.69 -15.12
N GLY A 171 7.13 -16.40 -15.44
CA GLY A 171 6.96 -17.06 -16.72
C GLY A 171 6.13 -16.27 -17.74
N ASP A 172 5.23 -15.41 -17.29
CA ASP A 172 4.29 -14.66 -18.14
C ASP A 172 4.02 -13.26 -17.59
N LEU A 173 5.06 -12.44 -17.46
CA LEU A 173 4.94 -11.07 -16.96
C LEU A 173 3.98 -10.23 -17.84
N ASP A 174 4.09 -10.36 -19.15
CA ASP A 174 3.24 -9.59 -20.09
C ASP A 174 1.76 -9.91 -19.88
N GLY A 175 1.39 -11.19 -19.76
CA GLY A 175 0.01 -11.59 -19.48
C GLY A 175 -0.50 -11.12 -18.12
N VAL A 176 0.36 -11.07 -17.10
CA VAL A 176 0.00 -10.51 -15.80
C VAL A 176 -0.23 -9.00 -15.90
N LEU A 177 0.63 -8.26 -16.62
CA LEU A 177 0.47 -6.81 -16.82
C LEU A 177 -0.74 -6.49 -17.70
N GLU A 178 -1.02 -7.29 -18.74
CA GLU A 178 -2.25 -7.16 -19.55
C GLU A 178 -3.50 -7.37 -18.69
N LYS A 179 -3.49 -8.37 -17.80
CA LYS A 179 -4.60 -8.58 -16.87
C LYS A 179 -4.73 -7.42 -15.90
N PHE A 180 -3.62 -6.90 -15.37
CA PHE A 180 -3.63 -5.73 -14.50
C PHE A 180 -4.23 -4.52 -15.21
N ASP A 181 -3.79 -4.25 -16.45
CA ASP A 181 -4.31 -3.13 -17.24
C ASP A 181 -5.80 -3.28 -17.55
N HIS A 182 -6.23 -4.48 -17.92
CA HIS A 182 -7.64 -4.75 -18.19
C HIS A 182 -8.54 -4.56 -16.96
N VAL A 183 -8.11 -4.99 -15.78
CA VAL A 183 -8.92 -4.96 -14.56
C VAL A 183 -8.80 -3.63 -13.82
N ILE A 184 -7.57 -3.16 -13.61
CA ILE A 184 -7.26 -1.98 -12.79
C ILE A 184 -7.03 -0.74 -13.67
N GLY A 185 -6.20 -0.90 -14.71
CA GLY A 185 -5.61 0.16 -15.52
C GLY A 185 -4.18 0.50 -15.09
N LEU A 186 -3.22 0.44 -16.02
CA LEU A 186 -1.82 0.80 -15.74
C LEU A 186 -1.64 2.25 -15.27
N ASN A 187 -2.55 3.14 -15.65
CA ASN A 187 -2.57 4.53 -15.17
C ASN A 187 -2.84 4.67 -13.67
N ARG A 188 -3.24 3.60 -12.98
CA ARG A 188 -3.44 3.55 -11.52
C ARG A 188 -2.26 2.92 -10.78
N LEU A 189 -1.24 2.44 -11.49
CA LEU A 189 -0.03 1.91 -10.86
C LEU A 189 0.80 3.07 -10.28
N CYS A 190 0.84 3.18 -8.96
CA CYS A 190 1.53 4.24 -8.23
C CYS A 190 2.93 3.82 -7.77
N ALA A 191 3.11 2.55 -7.45
CA ALA A 191 4.37 2.02 -6.94
C ALA A 191 4.51 0.53 -7.28
N VAL A 192 5.73 0.05 -7.28
CA VAL A 192 6.07 -1.37 -7.37
C VAL A 192 7.00 -1.71 -6.21
N HIS A 193 6.61 -2.67 -5.38
CA HIS A 193 7.53 -3.33 -4.47
C HIS A 193 8.17 -4.50 -5.20
N PHE A 194 9.44 -4.37 -5.48
CA PHE A 194 10.17 -5.33 -6.29
C PHE A 194 10.87 -6.34 -5.37
N ASN A 195 10.20 -7.44 -5.08
CA ASN A 195 10.63 -8.50 -4.18
C ASN A 195 10.60 -9.85 -4.89
N ASP A 196 11.50 -10.76 -4.50
CA ASP A 196 11.38 -12.18 -4.83
C ASP A 196 10.60 -12.92 -3.74
N SER A 197 10.21 -14.18 -3.96
CA SER A 197 9.49 -14.99 -2.97
C SER A 197 10.31 -16.21 -2.57
N MET A 198 10.32 -16.50 -1.27
CA MET A 198 10.89 -17.76 -0.73
C MET A 198 10.02 -18.99 -1.00
N ASN A 199 8.89 -18.84 -1.68
CA ASN A 199 7.87 -19.88 -1.79
C ASN A 199 7.45 -20.10 -3.24
N ASP A 200 6.84 -21.26 -3.48
CA ASP A 200 6.22 -21.56 -4.76
C ASP A 200 5.03 -20.64 -5.06
N ARG A 201 4.77 -20.47 -6.35
CA ARG A 201 3.61 -19.71 -6.83
C ARG A 201 2.31 -20.23 -6.25
N GLY A 202 1.48 -19.32 -5.76
CA GLY A 202 0.18 -19.65 -5.16
C GLY A 202 0.27 -20.17 -3.73
N SER A 203 1.38 -19.93 -3.04
CA SER A 203 1.62 -20.40 -1.67
C SER A 203 0.79 -19.66 -0.60
N HIS A 204 0.40 -18.43 -0.87
CA HIS A 204 -0.29 -17.51 0.06
C HIS A 204 0.46 -17.29 1.38
N LYS A 205 1.80 -17.14 1.34
CA LYS A 205 2.62 -17.08 2.56
C LYS A 205 3.22 -15.72 2.87
N ASP A 206 3.48 -14.91 1.84
CA ASP A 206 4.13 -13.62 2.01
C ASP A 206 5.47 -13.74 2.76
N ARG A 207 6.49 -14.19 2.03
CA ARG A 207 7.87 -14.29 2.52
C ARG A 207 8.81 -13.79 1.43
N HIS A 208 9.28 -12.55 1.61
CA HIS A 208 10.18 -11.90 0.67
C HIS A 208 11.57 -12.52 0.67
N ALA A 209 12.14 -12.68 -0.51
CA ALA A 209 13.55 -12.92 -0.75
C ALA A 209 14.16 -11.72 -1.47
N CYS A 210 15.49 -11.62 -1.45
CA CYS A 210 16.19 -10.71 -2.34
C CYS A 210 16.01 -11.17 -3.80
N ILE A 211 15.96 -10.23 -4.73
CA ILE A 211 15.81 -10.55 -6.15
C ILE A 211 16.91 -11.50 -6.62
N GLY A 212 16.49 -12.63 -7.20
CA GLY A 212 17.36 -13.71 -7.65
C GLY A 212 17.70 -14.77 -6.59
N GLU A 213 17.11 -14.69 -5.41
CA GLU A 213 17.32 -15.65 -4.29
C GLU A 213 16.05 -16.45 -3.95
N GLY A 214 14.95 -16.23 -4.69
CA GLY A 214 13.68 -16.92 -4.51
C GLY A 214 13.36 -17.95 -5.57
#